data_53d3542b837d97957a0377e1de1beab9
#
_entry.id   53d3542b837d97957a0377e1de1beab9
#
_cell.length_a   1.000
_cell.length_b   1.000
_cell.length_c   1.000
_cell.angle_alpha   90.00
_cell.angle_beta   90.00
_cell.angle_gamma   90.00
#
_symmetry.space_group_name_H-M   'P 1'
#
loop_
_entity.id
_entity.type
_entity.pdbx_description
1 polymer ?
#
loop_
_entity_poly.entity_id
_entity_poly.type
_entity_poly.pdbx_seq_one_letter_code
_entity_poly.pdbx_strand_id
1 'polypeptide(L)'
;MNAAVRNPNSPPSSVICPLSDHRWNGYVASLEATGFPLPAFAAASYPLTAATQRWLVGLREPEGGLAWGAIAESSRSRIVPWRRIIRFHRFGRGLTPALREAALDVIVEFATIGNALRLHVSLYEPDAASRHALIQGLTRRRFRLAPYRESYRETVLIDLRESEEALLRSFHAKTRRDIRALGKAGLACREITDPAFAPRMNALLAISMARTGGRFALTIWDDVLRFIDREPSRAVLIGVFRTDSDGPESLVGYVLGYRHGDTLEYGLAACARLADIRAPLLYAPTWELMRWGKRQGAEWFDFGGVTPGSRASGDPAGGISDFKRYFRSDITSVGEELVFTPSPRLSHLATSVSTLATFFAERRAVFSR
;
A
#
# COMPACT_ATOMS: atom_id res chain seq x y z
N MET A 1 -25.04 -36.82 22.80
CA MET A 1 -24.05 -35.85 22.32
C MET A 1 -24.43 -34.48 22.90
N ASN A 2 -23.74 -34.06 23.97
CA ASN A 2 -24.01 -32.77 24.63
C ASN A 2 -23.41 -31.64 23.76
N ALA A 3 -24.25 -30.89 23.07
CA ALA A 3 -23.87 -29.59 22.53
C ALA A 3 -23.58 -28.69 23.75
N ALA A 4 -22.33 -28.43 24.01
CA ALA A 4 -21.92 -27.46 25.02
C ALA A 4 -22.55 -26.11 24.64
N VAL A 5 -23.47 -25.62 25.46
CA VAL A 5 -24.02 -24.25 25.35
C VAL A 5 -22.85 -23.28 25.51
N ARG A 6 -22.36 -22.75 24.38
CA ARG A 6 -21.28 -21.74 24.39
C ARG A 6 -21.84 -20.45 24.93
N ASN A 7 -21.12 -19.87 25.89
CA ASN A 7 -21.44 -18.57 26.47
C ASN A 7 -21.21 -17.48 25.38
N PRO A 8 -22.26 -16.73 24.97
CA PRO A 8 -22.12 -15.67 23.96
C PRO A 8 -21.20 -14.51 24.39
N ASN A 9 -20.84 -14.44 25.67
CA ASN A 9 -19.93 -13.45 26.24
C ASN A 9 -18.47 -13.96 26.32
N SER A 10 -18.14 -15.08 25.70
CA SER A 10 -16.73 -15.53 25.65
C SER A 10 -15.91 -14.54 24.79
N PRO A 11 -14.75 -14.09 25.28
CA PRO A 11 -13.90 -13.20 24.48
C PRO A 11 -13.50 -13.89 23.16
N PRO A 12 -13.37 -13.11 22.06
CA PRO A 12 -12.96 -13.66 20.78
C PRO A 12 -11.58 -14.32 20.91
N SER A 13 -11.40 -15.49 20.30
CA SER A 13 -10.12 -16.19 20.32
C SER A 13 -9.17 -15.68 19.22
N SER A 14 -7.88 -15.63 19.53
CA SER A 14 -6.86 -15.23 18.56
C SER A 14 -6.67 -16.29 17.46
N VAL A 15 -6.40 -15.84 16.24
CA VAL A 15 -6.02 -16.66 15.08
C VAL A 15 -4.71 -16.12 14.53
N ILE A 16 -3.73 -17.02 14.37
CA ILE A 16 -2.46 -16.75 13.71
C ILE A 16 -2.31 -17.81 12.62
N CYS A 17 -2.42 -17.40 11.36
CA CYS A 17 -2.48 -18.31 10.21
C CYS A 17 -1.40 -17.91 9.19
N PRO A 18 -0.38 -18.75 8.90
CA PRO A 18 0.58 -18.48 7.85
C PRO A 18 -0.05 -18.64 6.46
N LEU A 19 0.48 -17.94 5.46
CA LEU A 19 0.00 -18.04 4.07
C LEU A 19 0.00 -19.47 3.52
N SER A 20 0.90 -20.32 4.01
CA SER A 20 0.99 -21.73 3.61
C SER A 20 -0.12 -22.63 4.21
N ASP A 21 -0.91 -22.11 5.15
CA ASP A 21 -2.00 -22.86 5.77
C ASP A 21 -3.21 -22.92 4.82
N HIS A 22 -3.78 -24.10 4.65
CA HIS A 22 -4.97 -24.32 3.80
C HIS A 22 -6.19 -23.49 4.22
N ARG A 23 -6.28 -23.05 5.47
CA ARG A 23 -7.37 -22.22 6.01
C ARG A 23 -7.28 -20.75 5.60
N TRP A 24 -6.14 -20.31 5.05
CA TRP A 24 -5.93 -18.91 4.67
C TRP A 24 -7.06 -18.36 3.80
N ASN A 25 -7.33 -19.01 2.68
CA ASN A 25 -8.37 -18.56 1.76
C ASN A 25 -9.76 -18.55 2.38
N GLY A 26 -10.07 -19.51 3.26
CA GLY A 26 -11.31 -19.54 4.00
C GLY A 26 -11.48 -18.35 4.96
N TYR A 27 -10.42 -17.97 5.66
CA TYR A 27 -10.43 -16.78 6.53
C TYR A 27 -10.55 -15.47 5.73
N VAL A 28 -9.83 -15.34 4.61
CA VAL A 28 -9.94 -14.19 3.72
C VAL A 28 -11.37 -14.08 3.20
N ALA A 29 -11.95 -15.16 2.68
CA ALA A 29 -13.30 -15.19 2.17
C ALA A 29 -14.35 -14.86 3.26
N SER A 30 -14.17 -15.32 4.50
CA SER A 30 -15.08 -15.01 5.60
C SER A 30 -15.10 -13.51 5.94
N LEU A 31 -13.95 -12.86 5.94
CA LEU A 31 -13.84 -11.40 6.14
C LEU A 31 -14.46 -10.62 4.99
N GLU A 32 -14.21 -11.05 3.75
CA GLU A 32 -14.81 -10.41 2.57
C GLU A 32 -16.32 -10.49 2.53
N ALA A 33 -16.87 -11.65 2.95
CA ALA A 33 -18.32 -11.86 3.02
C ALA A 33 -19.03 -10.89 4.00
N THR A 34 -18.30 -10.39 5.02
CA THR A 34 -18.81 -9.37 5.95
C THR A 34 -18.57 -7.94 5.46
N GLY A 35 -17.99 -7.74 4.28
CA GLY A 35 -17.58 -6.42 3.77
C GLY A 35 -16.35 -5.85 4.47
N PHE A 36 -15.57 -6.67 5.18
CA PHE A 36 -14.35 -6.20 5.85
C PHE A 36 -13.34 -5.68 4.82
N PRO A 37 -12.75 -4.47 5.02
CA PRO A 37 -11.88 -3.83 4.03
C PRO A 37 -10.47 -4.44 4.00
N LEU A 38 -10.35 -5.66 3.50
CA LEU A 38 -9.07 -6.34 3.36
C LEU A 38 -8.17 -5.67 2.33
N PRO A 39 -6.87 -5.54 2.62
CA PRO A 39 -5.91 -5.03 1.64
C PRO A 39 -5.69 -6.03 0.48
N ALA A 40 -5.28 -5.53 -0.70
CA ALA A 40 -4.99 -6.36 -1.88
C ALA A 40 -3.99 -7.49 -1.56
N PHE A 41 -3.02 -7.20 -0.70
CA PHE A 41 -2.02 -8.19 -0.27
C PHE A 41 -2.56 -9.27 0.70
N ALA A 42 -3.86 -9.30 1.01
CA ALA A 42 -4.51 -10.44 1.67
C ALA A 42 -4.73 -11.61 0.69
N ALA A 43 -4.79 -11.37 -0.60
CA ALA A 43 -4.88 -12.44 -1.60
C ALA A 43 -3.61 -13.30 -1.59
N ALA A 44 -3.77 -14.63 -1.64
CA ALA A 44 -2.64 -15.55 -1.63
C ALA A 44 -1.72 -15.38 -2.86
N SER A 45 -2.29 -14.95 -3.98
CA SER A 45 -1.60 -14.68 -5.25
C SER A 45 -0.81 -13.37 -5.28
N TYR A 46 -0.94 -12.48 -4.27
CA TYR A 46 -0.21 -11.21 -4.26
C TYR A 46 1.31 -11.42 -4.24
N PRO A 47 2.08 -10.70 -5.07
CA PRO A 47 3.54 -10.87 -5.18
C PRO A 47 4.26 -10.71 -3.84
N LEU A 48 5.14 -11.64 -3.53
CA LEU A 48 6.00 -11.60 -2.35
C LEU A 48 7.47 -11.69 -2.76
N THR A 49 8.33 -11.02 -2.01
CA THR A 49 9.75 -11.31 -2.09
C THR A 49 10.05 -12.64 -1.41
N ALA A 50 10.99 -13.41 -1.93
CA ALA A 50 11.36 -14.74 -1.42
C ALA A 50 11.77 -14.75 0.07
N ALA A 51 12.21 -13.61 0.61
CA ALA A 51 12.63 -13.46 2.00
C ALA A 51 11.47 -13.15 2.97
N THR A 52 10.25 -12.93 2.46
CA THR A 52 9.09 -12.47 3.24
C THR A 52 8.11 -13.61 3.44
N GLN A 53 7.66 -13.79 4.67
CA GLN A 53 6.52 -14.66 5.02
C GLN A 53 5.32 -13.80 5.37
N ARG A 54 4.13 -14.21 4.97
CA ARG A 54 2.88 -13.52 5.26
C ARG A 54 2.05 -14.32 6.24
N TRP A 55 1.36 -13.58 7.12
CA TRP A 55 0.53 -14.11 8.19
C TRP A 55 -0.79 -13.35 8.23
N LEU A 56 -1.88 -14.06 8.42
CA LEU A 56 -3.15 -13.49 8.83
C LEU A 56 -3.23 -13.59 10.35
N VAL A 57 -3.41 -12.46 11.01
CA VAL A 57 -3.59 -12.33 12.45
C VAL A 57 -4.98 -11.79 12.68
N GLY A 58 -5.82 -12.49 13.44
CA GLY A 58 -7.22 -12.14 13.54
C GLY A 58 -7.87 -12.54 14.84
N LEU A 59 -9.13 -12.17 14.97
CA LEU A 59 -10.03 -12.52 16.06
C LEU A 59 -11.17 -13.36 15.48
N ARG A 60 -11.39 -14.53 16.06
CA ARG A 60 -12.44 -15.46 15.67
C ARG A 60 -13.73 -15.17 16.39
N GLU A 61 -14.84 -15.19 15.66
CA GLU A 61 -16.17 -15.22 16.24
C GLU A 61 -16.48 -16.55 16.90
N PRO A 62 -17.40 -16.58 17.87
CA PRO A 62 -17.85 -17.85 18.50
C PRO A 62 -18.41 -18.86 17.48
N GLU A 63 -19.00 -18.38 16.40
CA GLU A 63 -19.61 -19.18 15.33
C GLU A 63 -18.62 -19.69 14.27
N GLY A 64 -17.35 -19.30 14.33
CA GLY A 64 -16.26 -19.88 13.54
C GLY A 64 -15.63 -18.99 12.47
N GLY A 65 -16.25 -17.91 12.05
CA GLY A 65 -15.70 -16.89 11.15
C GLY A 65 -14.68 -15.97 11.84
N LEU A 66 -14.14 -15.00 11.10
CA LEU A 66 -13.32 -13.95 11.68
C LEU A 66 -14.14 -12.66 11.85
N ALA A 67 -14.15 -12.13 13.08
CA ALA A 67 -14.70 -10.81 13.39
C ALA A 67 -13.77 -9.69 12.92
N TRP A 68 -12.48 -9.97 12.85
CA TRP A 68 -11.45 -9.03 12.46
C TRP A 68 -10.19 -9.78 12.00
N GLY A 69 -9.44 -9.17 11.06
CA GLY A 69 -8.17 -9.70 10.62
C GLY A 69 -7.24 -8.62 10.06
N ALA A 70 -5.93 -8.82 10.23
CA ALA A 70 -4.89 -8.00 9.66
C ALA A 70 -3.80 -8.88 9.04
N ILE A 71 -3.17 -8.38 7.99
CA ILE A 71 -2.09 -9.07 7.31
C ILE A 71 -0.76 -8.55 7.83
N ALA A 72 0.07 -9.48 8.31
CA ALA A 72 1.43 -9.21 8.74
C ALA A 72 2.43 -9.78 7.73
N GLU A 73 3.46 -9.03 7.45
CA GLU A 73 4.65 -9.50 6.74
C GLU A 73 5.80 -9.67 7.72
N SER A 74 6.55 -10.75 7.59
CA SER A 74 7.70 -10.99 8.44
C SER A 74 8.91 -11.45 7.65
N SER A 75 10.05 -10.83 7.93
CA SER A 75 11.35 -11.17 7.34
C SER A 75 12.38 -11.39 8.44
N ARG A 76 13.43 -12.17 8.16
CA ARG A 76 14.54 -12.33 9.09
C ARG A 76 15.34 -11.04 9.20
N SER A 77 15.75 -10.69 10.41
CA SER A 77 16.70 -9.59 10.61
C SER A 77 18.05 -9.95 9.99
N ARG A 78 18.64 -9.04 9.23
CA ARG A 78 19.98 -9.23 8.64
C ARG A 78 21.10 -9.27 9.69
N ILE A 79 20.91 -8.64 10.84
CA ILE A 79 21.93 -8.50 11.88
C ILE A 79 21.73 -9.54 12.98
N VAL A 80 20.47 -9.90 13.27
CA VAL A 80 20.10 -10.89 14.29
C VAL A 80 19.23 -11.96 13.59
N PRO A 81 19.83 -12.91 12.83
CA PRO A 81 19.10 -13.79 11.91
C PRO A 81 18.05 -14.70 12.56
N TRP A 82 18.18 -14.98 13.85
CA TRP A 82 17.19 -15.72 14.62
C TRP A 82 16.00 -14.88 15.08
N ARG A 83 16.01 -13.56 14.81
CA ARG A 83 14.92 -12.63 15.09
C ARG A 83 14.28 -12.15 13.80
N ARG A 84 13.03 -11.71 13.90
CA ARG A 84 12.23 -11.25 12.77
C ARG A 84 11.90 -9.77 12.88
N ILE A 85 11.77 -9.13 11.73
CA ILE A 85 11.11 -7.83 11.58
C ILE A 85 9.70 -8.13 11.09
N ILE A 86 8.71 -7.72 11.86
CA ILE A 86 7.28 -7.92 11.54
C ILE A 86 6.68 -6.57 11.18
N ARG A 87 5.84 -6.53 10.14
CA ARG A 87 5.15 -5.32 9.67
C ARG A 87 3.69 -5.59 9.45
N PHE A 88 2.84 -4.75 10.03
CA PHE A 88 1.43 -4.64 9.66
C PHE A 88 1.26 -3.37 8.83
N HIS A 89 0.84 -3.53 7.58
CA HIS A 89 0.55 -2.43 6.68
C HIS A 89 -0.96 -2.14 6.67
N ARG A 90 -1.34 -0.85 6.52
CA ARG A 90 -2.75 -0.40 6.45
C ARG A 90 -3.58 -0.93 7.63
N PHE A 91 -3.02 -0.91 8.82
CA PHE A 91 -3.68 -1.37 10.05
C PHE A 91 -4.72 -0.35 10.52
N GLY A 92 -5.86 -0.82 11.00
CA GLY A 92 -6.88 0.00 11.66
C GLY A 92 -8.23 0.04 10.94
N ARG A 93 -8.26 -0.06 9.61
CA ARG A 93 -9.53 -0.11 8.86
C ARG A 93 -10.39 -1.30 9.28
N GLY A 94 -11.70 -1.05 9.41
CA GLY A 94 -12.66 -2.07 9.82
C GLY A 94 -12.56 -2.50 11.30
N LEU A 95 -11.69 -1.89 12.11
CA LEU A 95 -11.53 -2.22 13.51
C LEU A 95 -12.52 -1.44 14.39
N THR A 96 -13.57 -2.11 14.82
CA THR A 96 -14.59 -1.52 15.70
C THR A 96 -14.05 -1.22 17.10
N PRO A 97 -14.63 -0.26 17.84
CA PRO A 97 -14.24 0.00 19.22
C PRO A 97 -14.29 -1.21 20.14
N ALA A 98 -15.27 -2.12 19.93
CA ALA A 98 -15.46 -3.32 20.74
C ALA A 98 -14.31 -4.36 20.55
N LEU A 99 -13.74 -4.43 19.34
CA LEU A 99 -12.66 -5.38 19.04
C LEU A 99 -11.26 -4.80 19.23
N ARG A 100 -11.15 -3.48 19.42
CA ARG A 100 -9.87 -2.76 19.39
C ARG A 100 -8.86 -3.29 20.38
N GLU A 101 -9.22 -3.40 21.65
CA GLU A 101 -8.27 -3.83 22.68
C GLU A 101 -7.81 -5.26 22.42
N ALA A 102 -8.72 -6.18 22.10
CA ALA A 102 -8.40 -7.57 21.78
C ALA A 102 -7.48 -7.67 20.55
N ALA A 103 -7.75 -6.90 19.49
CA ALA A 103 -6.92 -6.86 18.29
C ALA A 103 -5.50 -6.37 18.58
N LEU A 104 -5.37 -5.33 19.42
CA LEU A 104 -4.06 -4.81 19.82
C LEU A 104 -3.29 -5.81 20.69
N ASP A 105 -3.97 -6.60 21.52
CA ASP A 105 -3.33 -7.65 22.33
C ASP A 105 -2.83 -8.79 21.44
N VAL A 106 -3.60 -9.20 20.45
CA VAL A 106 -3.22 -10.28 19.52
C VAL A 106 -2.00 -9.91 18.68
N ILE A 107 -1.85 -8.67 18.23
CA ILE A 107 -0.64 -8.27 17.49
C ILE A 107 0.61 -8.25 18.39
N VAL A 108 0.47 -7.93 19.68
CA VAL A 108 1.58 -8.03 20.66
C VAL A 108 1.93 -9.49 20.96
N GLU A 109 0.91 -10.34 21.12
CA GLU A 109 1.08 -11.79 21.25
C GLU A 109 1.83 -12.37 20.04
N PHE A 110 1.40 -12.00 18.82
CA PHE A 110 2.06 -12.43 17.59
C PHE A 110 3.51 -11.99 17.53
N ALA A 111 3.84 -10.76 17.98
CA ALA A 111 5.23 -10.32 18.04
C ALA A 111 6.10 -11.18 18.97
N THR A 112 5.52 -11.66 20.06
CA THR A 112 6.20 -12.52 21.03
C THR A 112 6.41 -13.94 20.48
N ILE A 113 5.35 -14.56 19.97
CA ILE A 113 5.39 -15.90 19.36
C ILE A 113 6.26 -15.90 18.10
N GLY A 114 6.16 -14.84 17.27
CA GLY A 114 6.93 -14.66 16.05
C GLY A 114 8.40 -14.28 16.29
N ASN A 115 8.85 -14.26 17.55
CA ASN A 115 10.23 -13.95 17.93
C ASN A 115 10.71 -12.61 17.32
N ALA A 116 9.88 -11.56 17.41
CA ALA A 116 10.17 -10.26 16.82
C ALA A 116 11.38 -9.57 17.45
N LEU A 117 12.25 -9.01 16.61
CA LEU A 117 13.20 -7.97 16.99
C LEU A 117 12.47 -6.64 17.08
N ARG A 118 11.63 -6.37 16.09
CA ARG A 118 10.75 -5.21 15.98
C ARG A 118 9.43 -5.60 15.32
N LEU A 119 8.36 -4.99 15.82
CA LEU A 119 7.04 -5.02 15.20
C LEU A 119 6.68 -3.59 14.78
N HIS A 120 6.54 -3.36 13.49
CA HIS A 120 6.06 -2.10 12.92
C HIS A 120 4.57 -2.19 12.63
N VAL A 121 3.84 -1.14 12.99
CA VAL A 121 2.43 -0.99 12.68
C VAL A 121 2.26 0.33 11.93
N SER A 122 1.99 0.23 10.63
CA SER A 122 1.63 1.37 9.79
C SER A 122 0.11 1.51 9.80
N LEU A 123 -0.38 2.51 10.54
CA LEU A 123 -1.80 2.81 10.61
C LEU A 123 -2.30 3.34 9.27
N TYR A 124 -3.53 2.98 8.93
CA TYR A 124 -4.31 3.61 7.87
C TYR A 124 -5.76 3.73 8.32
N GLU A 125 -6.11 4.88 8.89
CA GLU A 125 -7.45 5.18 9.42
C GLU A 125 -7.74 6.67 9.20
N PRO A 126 -8.61 7.02 8.22
CA PRO A 126 -8.97 8.40 7.93
C PRO A 126 -9.76 9.07 9.06
N ASP A 127 -10.57 8.30 9.81
CA ASP A 127 -11.31 8.86 10.95
C ASP A 127 -10.35 9.23 12.09
N ALA A 128 -10.35 10.52 12.44
CA ALA A 128 -9.41 11.07 13.41
C ALA A 128 -9.58 10.51 14.83
N ALA A 129 -10.82 10.24 15.23
CA ALA A 129 -11.11 9.73 16.57
C ALA A 129 -10.67 8.28 16.71
N SER A 130 -10.97 7.44 15.71
CA SER A 130 -10.54 6.04 15.63
C SER A 130 -9.02 5.95 15.56
N ARG A 131 -8.38 6.77 14.73
CA ARG A 131 -6.92 6.83 14.61
C ARG A 131 -6.26 7.22 15.93
N HIS A 132 -6.77 8.24 16.62
CA HIS A 132 -6.27 8.67 17.92
C HIS A 132 -6.39 7.56 18.96
N ALA A 133 -7.53 6.89 19.04
CA ALA A 133 -7.74 5.77 19.95
C ALA A 133 -6.80 4.58 19.67
N LEU A 134 -6.50 4.29 18.40
CA LEU A 134 -5.51 3.28 18.01
C LEU A 134 -4.10 3.67 18.48
N ILE A 135 -3.68 4.91 18.25
CA ILE A 135 -2.38 5.41 18.71
C ILE A 135 -2.27 5.31 20.23
N GLN A 136 -3.29 5.72 20.98
CA GLN A 136 -3.30 5.59 22.43
C GLN A 136 -3.24 4.13 22.88
N GLY A 137 -4.02 3.24 22.27
CA GLY A 137 -4.02 1.79 22.58
C GLY A 137 -2.66 1.15 22.35
N LEU A 138 -1.99 1.47 21.24
CA LEU A 138 -0.64 1.03 20.93
C LEU A 138 0.39 1.60 21.91
N THR A 139 0.28 2.90 22.26
CA THR A 139 1.20 3.55 23.19
C THR A 139 1.12 2.93 24.60
N ARG A 140 -0.10 2.60 25.09
CA ARG A 140 -0.27 1.85 26.35
C ARG A 140 0.44 0.49 26.33
N ARG A 141 0.58 -0.13 25.15
CA ARG A 141 1.34 -1.39 24.92
C ARG A 141 2.81 -1.18 24.60
N ARG A 142 3.36 -0.02 24.95
CA ARG A 142 4.77 0.35 24.78
C ARG A 142 5.25 0.50 23.33
N PHE A 143 4.34 0.70 22.40
CA PHE A 143 4.72 1.16 21.06
C PHE A 143 5.17 2.62 21.15
N ARG A 144 6.11 2.98 20.29
CA ARG A 144 6.61 4.35 20.13
C ARG A 144 6.51 4.75 18.67
N LEU A 145 6.42 6.05 18.41
CA LEU A 145 6.49 6.55 17.04
C LEU A 145 7.79 6.07 16.39
N ALA A 146 7.69 5.58 15.15
CA ALA A 146 8.85 5.12 14.40
C ALA A 146 9.77 6.31 14.09
N PRO A 147 11.10 6.20 14.32
CA PRO A 147 12.04 7.28 14.03
C PRO A 147 12.16 7.54 12.51
N TYR A 148 11.97 6.51 11.70
CA TYR A 148 11.92 6.57 10.25
C TYR A 148 10.62 5.93 9.79
N ARG A 149 9.97 6.55 8.81
CA ARG A 149 8.68 6.10 8.29
C ARG A 149 8.88 5.40 6.95
N GLU A 150 8.25 4.24 6.83
CA GLU A 150 8.14 3.50 5.57
C GLU A 150 6.77 3.77 4.91
N SER A 151 5.78 4.29 5.68
CA SER A 151 4.43 4.62 5.23
C SER A 151 4.16 6.12 5.25
N TYR A 152 3.11 6.54 4.54
CA TYR A 152 2.69 7.94 4.52
C TYR A 152 1.67 8.25 5.63
N ARG A 153 1.70 9.50 6.12
CA ARG A 153 0.75 10.02 7.10
C ARG A 153 -0.44 10.71 6.47
N GLU A 154 -0.19 11.35 5.36
CA GLU A 154 -1.09 12.26 4.69
C GLU A 154 -1.23 11.86 3.23
N THR A 155 -2.44 11.97 2.74
CA THR A 155 -2.77 11.67 1.35
C THR A 155 -3.83 12.65 0.82
N VAL A 156 -4.09 12.58 -0.47
CA VAL A 156 -5.30 13.15 -1.10
C VAL A 156 -6.30 12.01 -1.30
N LEU A 157 -7.48 12.13 -0.69
CA LEU A 157 -8.60 11.19 -0.85
C LEU A 157 -9.67 11.79 -1.74
N ILE A 158 -10.15 11.01 -2.72
CA ILE A 158 -11.29 11.34 -3.58
C ILE A 158 -12.44 10.40 -3.23
N ASP A 159 -13.63 10.96 -2.99
CA ASP A 159 -14.86 10.19 -2.80
C ASP A 159 -15.39 9.72 -4.15
N LEU A 160 -15.28 8.42 -4.42
CA LEU A 160 -15.70 7.83 -5.68
C LEU A 160 -17.22 7.52 -5.75
N ARG A 161 -17.99 7.74 -4.67
CA ARG A 161 -19.44 7.53 -4.67
C ARG A 161 -20.16 8.57 -5.53
N GLU A 162 -19.55 9.75 -5.71
CA GLU A 162 -20.01 10.80 -6.62
C GLU A 162 -20.12 10.31 -8.09
N SER A 163 -20.97 10.93 -8.91
CA SER A 163 -21.03 10.64 -10.35
C SER A 163 -19.74 11.03 -11.06
N GLU A 164 -19.42 10.40 -12.19
CA GLU A 164 -18.22 10.74 -12.99
C GLU A 164 -18.20 12.22 -13.38
N GLU A 165 -19.36 12.80 -13.71
CA GLU A 165 -19.50 14.22 -14.06
C GLU A 165 -19.24 15.12 -12.84
N ALA A 166 -19.73 14.75 -11.65
CA ALA A 166 -19.49 15.49 -10.42
C ALA A 166 -18.00 15.45 -10.05
N LEU A 167 -17.38 14.27 -10.11
CA LEU A 167 -15.94 14.10 -9.90
C LEU A 167 -15.12 14.96 -10.86
N LEU A 168 -15.40 14.89 -12.16
CA LEU A 168 -14.68 15.72 -13.14
C LEU A 168 -14.87 17.22 -12.86
N ARG A 169 -16.10 17.66 -12.49
CA ARG A 169 -16.33 19.06 -12.13
C ARG A 169 -15.53 19.50 -10.91
N SER A 170 -15.34 18.63 -9.93
CA SER A 170 -14.60 18.93 -8.70
C SER A 170 -13.08 19.13 -8.94
N PHE A 171 -12.51 18.55 -9.99
CA PHE A 171 -11.08 18.66 -10.29
C PHE A 171 -10.71 20.08 -10.74
N HIS A 172 -9.48 20.46 -10.51
CA HIS A 172 -8.95 21.73 -11.02
C HIS A 172 -9.13 21.83 -12.54
N ALA A 173 -9.38 23.03 -13.07
CA ALA A 173 -9.63 23.25 -14.50
C ALA A 173 -8.52 22.71 -15.41
N LYS A 174 -7.26 22.82 -14.95
CA LYS A 174 -6.09 22.25 -15.65
C LYS A 174 -6.21 20.73 -15.77
N THR A 175 -6.56 20.02 -14.70
CA THR A 175 -6.72 18.55 -14.70
C THR A 175 -7.77 18.11 -15.70
N ARG A 176 -8.94 18.75 -15.71
CA ARG A 176 -10.02 18.47 -16.69
C ARG A 176 -9.57 18.65 -18.13
N ARG A 177 -8.82 19.73 -18.40
CA ARG A 177 -8.25 19.99 -19.72
C ARG A 177 -7.24 18.91 -20.10
N ASP A 178 -6.34 18.55 -19.19
CA ASP A 178 -5.24 17.63 -19.45
C ASP A 178 -5.76 16.19 -19.64
N ILE A 179 -6.83 15.78 -18.92
CA ILE A 179 -7.53 14.51 -19.17
C ILE A 179 -8.07 14.45 -20.60
N ARG A 180 -8.73 15.53 -21.06
CA ARG A 180 -9.33 15.60 -22.42
C ARG A 180 -8.30 15.75 -23.54
N ALA A 181 -7.12 16.25 -23.22
CA ALA A 181 -6.08 16.53 -24.22
C ALA A 181 -5.39 15.25 -24.73
N LEU A 182 -5.47 14.13 -24.02
CA LEU A 182 -4.72 12.91 -24.35
C LEU A 182 -5.03 12.42 -25.78
N GLY A 183 -6.32 12.27 -26.11
CA GLY A 183 -6.73 11.79 -27.44
C GLY A 183 -6.31 12.72 -28.57
N LYS A 184 -6.32 14.06 -28.32
CA LYS A 184 -5.85 15.05 -29.31
C LYS A 184 -4.35 14.99 -29.55
N ALA A 185 -3.60 14.39 -28.64
CA ALA A 185 -2.16 14.18 -28.75
C ALA A 185 -1.79 12.84 -29.42
N GLY A 186 -2.75 12.13 -30.02
CA GLY A 186 -2.51 10.82 -30.63
C GLY A 186 -2.20 9.72 -29.60
N LEU A 187 -2.80 9.82 -28.40
CA LEU A 187 -2.57 8.87 -27.30
C LEU A 187 -3.89 8.28 -26.82
N ALA A 188 -3.82 7.02 -26.36
CA ALA A 188 -4.95 6.30 -25.79
C ALA A 188 -4.57 5.56 -24.49
N CYS A 189 -5.53 5.44 -23.57
CA CYS A 189 -5.39 4.61 -22.39
C CYS A 189 -5.92 3.20 -22.69
N ARG A 190 -5.15 2.17 -22.27
CA ARG A 190 -5.54 0.75 -22.34
C ARG A 190 -4.99 0.01 -21.14
N GLU A 191 -5.66 -1.07 -20.72
CA GLU A 191 -5.10 -1.99 -19.72
C GLU A 191 -3.88 -2.72 -20.30
N ILE A 192 -2.87 -2.93 -19.45
CA ILE A 192 -1.68 -3.72 -19.78
C ILE A 192 -1.85 -5.09 -19.15
N THR A 193 -1.96 -6.12 -19.98
CA THR A 193 -2.06 -7.52 -19.58
C THR A 193 -0.92 -8.37 -20.15
N ASP A 194 -0.22 -7.88 -21.17
CA ASP A 194 0.85 -8.59 -21.86
C ASP A 194 2.21 -8.35 -21.17
N PRO A 195 2.89 -9.41 -20.69
CA PRO A 195 4.23 -9.31 -20.10
C PRO A 195 5.31 -8.78 -21.03
N ALA A 196 5.11 -8.79 -22.35
CA ALA A 196 6.05 -8.20 -23.31
C ALA A 196 6.32 -6.71 -23.04
N PHE A 197 5.42 -6.01 -22.34
CA PHE A 197 5.63 -4.61 -21.92
C PHE A 197 6.55 -4.45 -20.70
N ALA A 198 6.91 -5.51 -19.98
CA ALA A 198 7.70 -5.44 -18.74
C ALA A 198 9.06 -4.71 -18.90
N PRO A 199 9.88 -4.95 -19.94
CA PRO A 199 11.13 -4.21 -20.14
C PRO A 199 10.88 -2.71 -20.33
N ARG A 200 9.85 -2.33 -21.07
CA ARG A 200 9.49 -0.93 -21.31
C ARG A 200 8.99 -0.25 -20.04
N MET A 201 8.17 -0.93 -19.25
CA MET A 201 7.71 -0.41 -17.95
C MET A 201 8.88 -0.15 -17.00
N ASN A 202 9.85 -1.05 -16.93
CA ASN A 202 11.07 -0.85 -16.13
C ASN A 202 11.89 0.34 -16.63
N ALA A 203 12.04 0.52 -17.96
CA ALA A 203 12.74 1.67 -18.53
C ALA A 203 12.04 2.99 -18.18
N LEU A 204 10.71 3.06 -18.29
CA LEU A 204 9.92 4.24 -17.89
C LEU A 204 10.05 4.52 -16.39
N LEU A 205 10.06 3.47 -15.56
CA LEU A 205 10.25 3.60 -14.12
C LEU A 205 11.63 4.19 -13.79
N ALA A 206 12.68 3.68 -14.41
CA ALA A 206 14.05 4.17 -14.23
C ALA A 206 14.16 5.67 -14.59
N ILE A 207 13.58 6.09 -15.72
CA ILE A 207 13.52 7.50 -16.14
C ILE A 207 12.79 8.36 -15.08
N SER A 208 11.65 7.87 -14.59
CA SER A 208 10.87 8.58 -13.57
C SER A 208 11.62 8.70 -12.25
N MET A 209 12.30 7.65 -11.80
CA MET A 209 13.08 7.64 -10.54
C MET A 209 14.31 8.53 -10.63
N ALA A 210 15.05 8.50 -11.74
CA ALA A 210 16.19 9.39 -11.94
C ALA A 210 15.79 10.87 -11.84
N ARG A 211 14.59 11.21 -12.29
CA ARG A 211 14.05 12.58 -12.25
C ARG A 211 13.59 13.02 -10.86
N THR A 212 13.06 12.08 -10.05
CA THR A 212 12.46 12.41 -8.75
C THR A 212 13.39 12.14 -7.57
N GLY A 213 14.62 11.68 -7.81
CA GLY A 213 15.57 11.28 -6.77
C GLY A 213 15.13 10.03 -5.99
N GLY A 214 14.12 9.32 -6.50
CA GLY A 214 13.60 8.12 -5.87
C GLY A 214 14.58 6.94 -5.98
N ARG A 215 14.54 6.06 -4.99
CA ARG A 215 15.17 4.74 -5.07
C ARG A 215 14.06 3.70 -5.15
N PHE A 216 14.09 2.86 -6.17
CA PHE A 216 13.09 1.83 -6.35
C PHE A 216 13.77 0.49 -6.67
N ALA A 217 13.29 -0.58 -6.03
CA ALA A 217 13.66 -1.92 -6.46
C ALA A 217 13.00 -2.21 -7.82
N LEU A 218 13.68 -2.95 -8.68
CA LEU A 218 13.09 -3.41 -9.94
C LEU A 218 11.81 -4.18 -9.63
N THR A 219 10.72 -3.79 -10.28
CA THR A 219 9.45 -4.51 -10.17
C THR A 219 9.51 -5.78 -11.01
N ILE A 220 9.11 -6.90 -10.43
CA ILE A 220 8.94 -8.16 -11.15
C ILE A 220 7.54 -8.12 -11.78
N TRP A 221 7.46 -7.55 -12.99
CA TRP A 221 6.19 -7.31 -13.66
C TRP A 221 5.41 -8.59 -13.97
N ASP A 222 6.09 -9.70 -14.21
CA ASP A 222 5.43 -11.00 -14.43
C ASP A 222 4.62 -11.43 -13.21
N ASP A 223 5.11 -11.14 -11.99
CA ASP A 223 4.38 -11.43 -10.76
C ASP A 223 3.19 -10.50 -10.60
N VAL A 224 3.35 -9.21 -10.92
CA VAL A 224 2.27 -8.22 -10.88
C VAL A 224 1.18 -8.54 -11.89
N LEU A 225 1.53 -8.86 -13.12
CA LEU A 225 0.58 -9.20 -14.18
C LEU A 225 -0.15 -10.51 -13.88
N ARG A 226 0.55 -11.53 -13.35
CA ARG A 226 -0.09 -12.77 -12.87
C ARG A 226 -1.06 -12.49 -11.71
N PHE A 227 -0.73 -11.56 -10.83
CA PHE A 227 -1.65 -11.16 -9.77
C PHE A 227 -2.90 -10.48 -10.34
N ILE A 228 -2.75 -9.54 -11.28
CA ILE A 228 -3.87 -8.86 -11.95
C ILE A 228 -4.77 -9.88 -12.65
N ASP A 229 -4.20 -10.85 -13.36
CA ASP A 229 -4.93 -11.91 -14.06
C ASP A 229 -5.76 -12.76 -13.10
N ARG A 230 -5.18 -13.14 -11.95
CA ARG A 230 -5.86 -13.98 -10.94
C ARG A 230 -6.86 -13.22 -10.08
N GLU A 231 -6.64 -11.94 -9.88
CA GLU A 231 -7.41 -11.08 -8.97
C GLU A 231 -7.84 -9.77 -9.69
N PRO A 232 -8.60 -9.87 -10.80
CA PRO A 232 -8.90 -8.72 -11.66
C PRO A 232 -9.74 -7.64 -10.99
N SER A 233 -10.36 -7.92 -9.84
CA SER A 233 -11.07 -6.93 -9.01
C SER A 233 -10.17 -6.24 -7.98
N ARG A 234 -8.91 -6.69 -7.80
CA ARG A 234 -8.00 -6.20 -6.76
C ARG A 234 -6.87 -5.32 -7.27
N ALA A 235 -6.55 -5.42 -8.56
CA ALA A 235 -5.51 -4.58 -9.16
C ALA A 235 -5.75 -4.37 -10.65
N VAL A 236 -5.21 -3.26 -11.16
CA VAL A 236 -5.22 -2.94 -12.59
C VAL A 236 -4.00 -2.14 -12.96
N LEU A 237 -3.49 -2.37 -14.15
CA LEU A 237 -2.40 -1.61 -14.75
C LEU A 237 -2.90 -0.94 -16.02
N ILE A 238 -2.92 0.40 -16.05
CA ILE A 238 -3.41 1.20 -17.18
C ILE A 238 -2.22 1.88 -17.84
N GLY A 239 -2.00 1.57 -19.11
CA GLY A 239 -0.98 2.18 -19.96
C GLY A 239 -1.50 3.35 -20.78
N VAL A 240 -0.59 4.25 -21.14
CA VAL A 240 -0.78 5.30 -22.15
C VAL A 240 0.04 4.92 -23.36
N PHE A 241 -0.60 4.77 -24.49
CA PHE A 241 -0.01 4.28 -25.72
C PHE A 241 -0.12 5.30 -26.84
N ARG A 242 0.88 5.37 -27.71
CA ARG A 242 0.75 6.02 -29.00
C ARG A 242 -0.27 5.29 -29.86
N THR A 243 -1.06 6.01 -30.64
CA THR A 243 -2.06 5.41 -31.54
C THR A 243 -1.53 5.15 -32.96
N ASP A 244 -0.35 5.66 -33.25
CA ASP A 244 0.37 5.56 -34.55
C ASP A 244 1.43 4.46 -34.58
N SER A 245 1.60 3.73 -33.48
CA SER A 245 2.60 2.66 -33.34
C SER A 245 2.11 1.54 -32.45
N ASP A 246 2.65 0.35 -32.66
CA ASP A 246 2.33 -0.87 -31.90
C ASP A 246 3.55 -1.37 -31.12
N GLY A 247 3.28 -2.38 -30.27
CA GLY A 247 4.30 -3.03 -29.46
C GLY A 247 4.78 -2.22 -28.25
N PRO A 248 5.85 -2.70 -27.57
CA PRO A 248 6.30 -2.12 -26.30
C PRO A 248 6.71 -0.64 -26.38
N GLU A 249 7.27 -0.19 -27.50
CA GLU A 249 7.73 1.20 -27.68
C GLU A 249 6.57 2.20 -27.80
N SER A 250 5.36 1.74 -28.12
CA SER A 250 4.17 2.58 -28.11
C SER A 250 3.77 3.02 -26.69
N LEU A 251 4.19 2.28 -25.65
CA LEU A 251 3.92 2.61 -24.25
C LEU A 251 4.78 3.79 -23.80
N VAL A 252 4.13 4.90 -23.45
CA VAL A 252 4.79 6.15 -23.02
C VAL A 252 4.56 6.50 -21.55
N GLY A 253 3.65 5.82 -20.88
CA GLY A 253 3.38 5.98 -19.44
C GLY A 253 2.42 4.93 -18.94
N TYR A 254 2.35 4.76 -17.62
CA TYR A 254 1.40 3.84 -16.98
C TYR A 254 1.12 4.23 -15.55
N VAL A 255 0.00 3.72 -15.03
CA VAL A 255 -0.39 3.76 -13.61
C VAL A 255 -0.84 2.38 -13.17
N LEU A 256 -0.44 1.98 -11.97
CA LEU A 256 -0.83 0.74 -11.30
C LEU A 256 -1.68 1.09 -10.09
N GLY A 257 -2.85 0.48 -9.95
CA GLY A 257 -3.71 0.62 -8.79
C GLY A 257 -3.95 -0.70 -8.08
N TYR A 258 -4.07 -0.61 -6.75
CA TYR A 258 -4.45 -1.73 -5.88
C TYR A 258 -5.70 -1.39 -5.09
N ARG A 259 -6.70 -2.27 -5.12
CA ARG A 259 -7.91 -2.12 -4.31
C ARG A 259 -7.74 -2.78 -2.94
N HIS A 260 -7.85 -2.01 -1.89
CA HIS A 260 -7.81 -2.40 -0.49
C HIS A 260 -9.21 -2.26 0.11
N GLY A 261 -10.04 -3.28 -0.05
CA GLY A 261 -11.44 -3.24 0.33
C GLY A 261 -12.21 -2.15 -0.43
N ASP A 262 -12.67 -1.13 0.27
CA ASP A 262 -13.40 0.03 -0.26
C ASP A 262 -12.51 1.13 -0.86
N THR A 263 -11.20 0.99 -0.77
CA THR A 263 -10.23 2.02 -1.18
C THR A 263 -9.36 1.53 -2.34
N LEU A 264 -9.30 2.30 -3.43
CA LEU A 264 -8.36 2.11 -4.52
C LEU A 264 -7.13 2.98 -4.32
N GLU A 265 -5.97 2.39 -4.15
CA GLU A 265 -4.69 3.10 -4.00
C GLU A 265 -4.00 3.30 -5.35
N TYR A 266 -3.49 4.53 -5.58
CA TYR A 266 -2.55 4.86 -6.65
C TYR A 266 -1.16 4.34 -6.25
N GLY A 267 -0.86 3.10 -6.63
CA GLY A 267 0.31 2.38 -6.12
C GLY A 267 1.61 2.78 -6.78
N LEU A 268 1.65 2.85 -8.11
CA LEU A 268 2.85 3.17 -8.88
C LEU A 268 2.50 3.85 -10.19
N ALA A 269 3.31 4.83 -10.61
CA ALA A 269 3.19 5.41 -11.94
C ALA A 269 4.55 5.82 -12.50
N ALA A 270 4.69 5.71 -13.81
CA ALA A 270 5.86 6.18 -14.54
C ALA A 270 5.46 6.69 -15.91
N CYS A 271 6.22 7.68 -16.42
CA CYS A 271 6.03 8.17 -17.78
C CYS A 271 7.33 8.72 -18.38
N ALA A 272 7.41 8.66 -19.69
CA ALA A 272 8.44 9.33 -20.47
C ALA A 272 8.25 10.85 -20.44
N ARG A 273 9.31 11.58 -20.78
CA ARG A 273 9.24 12.94 -21.27
C ARG A 273 9.63 12.92 -22.74
N LEU A 274 8.67 13.22 -23.59
CA LEU A 274 8.83 13.17 -25.03
C LEU A 274 8.75 14.60 -25.58
N ALA A 275 9.69 14.96 -26.45
CA ALA A 275 9.78 16.33 -27.01
C ALA A 275 8.58 16.62 -27.94
N ASP A 276 8.07 15.60 -28.60
CA ASP A 276 6.95 15.65 -29.54
C ASP A 276 5.57 15.62 -28.84
N ILE A 277 5.49 15.25 -27.57
CA ILE A 277 4.24 15.17 -26.80
C ILE A 277 4.22 16.25 -25.71
N ARG A 278 3.37 17.27 -25.91
CA ARG A 278 3.18 18.34 -24.91
C ARG A 278 2.12 18.03 -23.87
N ALA A 279 1.32 16.98 -24.06
CA ALA A 279 0.28 16.58 -23.12
C ALA A 279 0.88 15.92 -21.86
N PRO A 280 0.39 16.27 -20.66
CA PRO A 280 0.77 15.54 -19.44
C PRO A 280 0.21 14.12 -19.44
N LEU A 281 1.09 13.12 -19.33
CA LEU A 281 0.77 11.71 -19.62
C LEU A 281 0.01 10.99 -18.50
N LEU A 282 -0.02 11.51 -17.25
CA LEU A 282 -0.55 10.75 -16.11
C LEU A 282 -1.97 11.18 -15.66
N TYR A 283 -2.52 12.29 -16.13
CA TYR A 283 -3.87 12.72 -15.72
C TYR A 283 -4.97 11.81 -16.24
N ALA A 284 -4.93 11.47 -17.54
CA ALA A 284 -5.94 10.62 -18.15
C ALA A 284 -5.91 9.17 -17.62
N PRO A 285 -4.77 8.46 -17.54
CA PRO A 285 -4.76 7.11 -16.97
C PRO A 285 -5.11 7.10 -15.49
N THR A 286 -4.83 8.16 -14.72
CA THR A 286 -5.30 8.29 -13.33
C THR A 286 -6.82 8.41 -13.28
N TRP A 287 -7.44 9.15 -14.20
CA TRP A 287 -8.90 9.22 -14.32
C TRP A 287 -9.49 7.85 -14.71
N GLU A 288 -8.91 7.15 -15.67
CA GLU A 288 -9.35 5.79 -16.02
C GLU A 288 -9.20 4.81 -14.84
N LEU A 289 -8.15 4.97 -14.02
CA LEU A 289 -7.97 4.19 -12.81
C LEU A 289 -9.11 4.46 -11.80
N MET A 290 -9.52 5.71 -11.60
CA MET A 290 -10.67 6.05 -10.75
C MET A 290 -11.97 5.43 -11.28
N ARG A 291 -12.20 5.50 -12.59
CA ARG A 291 -13.36 4.88 -13.24
C ARG A 291 -13.37 3.36 -13.06
N TRP A 292 -12.21 2.72 -13.21
CA TRP A 292 -12.07 1.30 -12.91
C TRP A 292 -12.43 1.01 -11.45
N GLY A 293 -11.91 1.77 -10.51
CA GLY A 293 -12.22 1.62 -9.08
C GLY A 293 -13.71 1.70 -8.79
N LYS A 294 -14.40 2.68 -9.38
CA LYS A 294 -15.87 2.80 -9.27
C LYS A 294 -16.58 1.53 -9.78
N ARG A 295 -16.18 1.01 -10.94
CA ARG A 295 -16.75 -0.24 -11.49
C ARG A 295 -16.50 -1.45 -10.58
N GLN A 296 -15.38 -1.45 -9.82
CA GLN A 296 -15.06 -2.50 -8.86
C GLN A 296 -15.65 -2.25 -7.45
N GLY A 297 -16.48 -1.22 -7.28
CA GLY A 297 -17.13 -0.91 -6.00
C GLY A 297 -16.22 -0.23 -4.96
N ALA A 298 -15.10 0.38 -5.38
CA ALA A 298 -14.33 1.23 -4.49
C ALA A 298 -15.10 2.53 -4.20
N GLU A 299 -15.14 2.92 -2.92
CA GLU A 299 -15.75 4.17 -2.47
C GLU A 299 -14.74 5.33 -2.42
N TRP A 300 -13.47 5.01 -2.26
CA TRP A 300 -12.40 5.98 -2.11
C TRP A 300 -11.26 5.72 -3.09
N PHE A 301 -10.68 6.82 -3.59
CA PHE A 301 -9.41 6.79 -4.31
C PHE A 301 -8.34 7.49 -3.47
N ASP A 302 -7.28 6.76 -3.15
CA ASP A 302 -6.15 7.20 -2.35
C ASP A 302 -4.93 7.45 -3.25
N PHE A 303 -4.48 8.69 -3.32
CA PHE A 303 -3.30 9.04 -4.11
C PHE A 303 -1.98 8.56 -3.50
N GLY A 304 -2.00 7.95 -2.31
CA GLY A 304 -0.78 7.66 -1.55
C GLY A 304 -0.14 8.94 -1.00
N GLY A 305 1.05 8.81 -0.44
CA GLY A 305 1.70 9.88 0.30
C GLY A 305 1.81 11.22 -0.43
N VAL A 306 1.55 12.30 0.32
CA VAL A 306 1.83 13.68 -0.10
C VAL A 306 2.74 14.35 0.91
N THR A 307 3.50 15.34 0.47
CA THR A 307 4.29 16.22 1.32
C THR A 307 3.60 17.58 1.44
N PRO A 308 3.80 18.33 2.52
CA PRO A 308 3.26 19.68 2.66
C PRO A 308 3.90 20.67 1.65
N GLY A 309 5.09 20.37 1.16
CA GLY A 309 5.81 21.18 0.19
C GLY A 309 5.21 21.11 -1.22
N SER A 310 5.69 21.99 -2.10
CA SER A 310 5.37 22.08 -3.51
C SER A 310 6.65 22.11 -4.35
N ARG A 311 6.51 21.97 -5.67
CA ARG A 311 7.65 22.19 -6.57
C ARG A 311 8.24 23.59 -6.42
N ALA A 312 7.38 24.58 -6.19
CA ALA A 312 7.82 25.99 -6.02
C ALA A 312 8.61 26.20 -4.73
N SER A 313 8.35 25.42 -3.68
CA SER A 313 9.09 25.47 -2.40
C SER A 313 10.42 24.70 -2.42
N GLY A 314 10.78 24.05 -3.53
CA GLY A 314 12.00 23.25 -3.63
C GLY A 314 11.90 21.86 -2.98
N ASP A 315 10.70 21.41 -2.60
CA ASP A 315 10.50 20.07 -2.07
C ASP A 315 10.77 19.02 -3.17
N PRO A 316 11.68 18.05 -2.95
CA PRO A 316 11.98 17.01 -3.94
C PRO A 316 10.76 16.21 -4.41
N ALA A 317 9.78 15.96 -3.51
CA ALA A 317 8.52 15.30 -3.81
C ALA A 317 7.40 16.29 -4.17
N GLY A 318 7.65 17.60 -4.12
CA GLY A 318 6.65 18.66 -4.31
C GLY A 318 5.93 18.57 -5.64
N GLY A 319 6.63 18.24 -6.71
CA GLY A 319 5.99 18.07 -8.03
C GLY A 319 5.00 16.89 -8.11
N ILE A 320 5.22 15.83 -7.33
CA ILE A 320 4.29 14.70 -7.21
C ILE A 320 3.09 15.13 -6.34
N SER A 321 3.35 15.84 -5.25
CA SER A 321 2.32 16.35 -4.36
C SER A 321 1.42 17.38 -5.06
N ASP A 322 1.99 18.28 -5.87
CA ASP A 322 1.24 19.23 -6.69
C ASP A 322 0.33 18.53 -7.72
N PHE A 323 0.84 17.48 -8.40
CA PHE A 323 0.05 16.66 -9.30
C PHE A 323 -1.21 16.10 -8.61
N LYS A 324 -1.07 15.55 -7.41
CA LYS A 324 -2.18 14.99 -6.62
C LYS A 324 -3.17 16.07 -6.19
N ARG A 325 -2.68 17.23 -5.72
CA ARG A 325 -3.50 18.37 -5.32
C ARG A 325 -4.31 19.00 -6.46
N TYR A 326 -3.90 18.83 -7.71
CA TYR A 326 -4.71 19.26 -8.85
C TYR A 326 -5.99 18.45 -9.04
N PHE A 327 -6.08 17.24 -8.47
CA PHE A 327 -7.34 16.50 -8.40
C PHE A 327 -8.18 16.97 -7.21
N ARG A 328 -7.56 17.17 -6.05
CA ARG A 328 -8.20 17.73 -4.85
C ARG A 328 -7.17 18.40 -3.96
N SER A 329 -7.44 19.62 -3.53
CA SER A 329 -6.51 20.41 -2.71
C SER A 329 -6.39 19.92 -1.27
N ASP A 330 -7.46 19.30 -0.74
CA ASP A 330 -7.54 18.89 0.66
C ASP A 330 -6.63 17.70 0.93
N ILE A 331 -5.83 17.83 1.98
CA ILE A 331 -4.97 16.77 2.48
C ILE A 331 -5.66 16.11 3.67
N THR A 332 -5.74 14.79 3.65
CA THR A 332 -6.31 13.97 4.72
C THR A 332 -5.21 13.24 5.47
N SER A 333 -5.17 13.41 6.79
CA SER A 333 -4.33 12.57 7.64
C SER A 333 -4.95 11.17 7.74
N VAL A 334 -4.19 10.14 7.42
CA VAL A 334 -4.66 8.75 7.41
C VAL A 334 -3.84 7.82 8.29
N GLY A 335 -2.61 8.21 8.64
CA GLY A 335 -1.71 7.26 9.26
C GLY A 335 -0.71 7.81 10.26
N GLU A 336 -0.14 6.90 10.98
CA GLU A 336 1.09 7.01 11.77
C GLU A 336 1.80 5.66 11.72
N GLU A 337 3.11 5.68 11.91
CA GLU A 337 3.88 4.45 12.05
C GLU A 337 4.40 4.33 13.47
N LEU A 338 4.09 3.22 14.12
CA LEU A 338 4.52 2.92 15.47
C LEU A 338 5.34 1.63 15.48
N VAL A 339 6.30 1.56 16.38
CA VAL A 339 7.18 0.41 16.55
C VAL A 339 7.15 -0.11 17.99
N PHE A 340 6.98 -1.41 18.12
CA PHE A 340 7.16 -2.14 19.36
C PHE A 340 8.45 -2.94 19.30
N THR A 341 9.21 -2.91 20.40
CA THR A 341 10.51 -3.56 20.51
C THR A 341 10.49 -4.47 21.73
N PRO A 342 10.25 -5.78 21.56
CA PRO A 342 10.20 -6.72 22.71
C PRO A 342 11.46 -6.75 23.54
N SER A 343 12.63 -6.61 22.89
CA SER A 343 13.94 -6.60 23.52
C SER A 343 14.74 -5.33 23.17
N PRO A 344 14.55 -4.23 23.89
CA PRO A 344 15.18 -2.95 23.56
C PRO A 344 16.70 -3.02 23.46
N ARG A 345 17.38 -3.69 24.39
CA ARG A 345 18.84 -3.85 24.38
C ARG A 345 19.35 -4.52 23.11
N LEU A 346 18.71 -5.62 22.70
CA LEU A 346 19.07 -6.35 21.48
C LEU A 346 18.82 -5.51 20.23
N SER A 347 17.71 -4.77 20.21
CA SER A 347 17.37 -3.88 19.09
C SER A 347 18.34 -2.71 18.97
N HIS A 348 18.78 -2.12 20.07
CA HIS A 348 19.82 -1.07 20.09
C HIS A 348 21.14 -1.59 19.53
N LEU A 349 21.56 -2.77 19.98
CA LEU A 349 22.79 -3.41 19.49
C LEU A 349 22.73 -3.66 17.98
N ALA A 350 21.60 -4.18 17.49
CA ALA A 350 21.37 -4.38 16.07
C ALA A 350 21.40 -3.07 15.27
N THR A 351 20.85 -1.98 15.81
CA THR A 351 20.89 -0.66 15.15
C THR A 351 22.32 -0.14 15.06
N SER A 352 23.09 -0.20 16.16
CA SER A 352 24.48 0.27 16.20
C SER A 352 25.35 -0.49 15.20
N VAL A 353 25.21 -1.81 15.12
CA VAL A 353 25.93 -2.64 14.14
C VAL A 353 25.52 -2.27 12.70
N SER A 354 24.23 -2.02 12.43
CA SER A 354 23.75 -1.60 11.11
C SER A 354 24.34 -0.26 10.69
N THR A 355 24.34 0.71 11.60
CA THR A 355 24.89 2.05 11.33
C THR A 355 26.39 1.98 11.03
N LEU A 356 27.13 1.19 11.81
CA LEU A 356 28.57 0.97 11.56
C LEU A 356 28.80 0.28 10.21
N ALA A 357 28.03 -0.75 9.87
CA ALA A 357 28.16 -1.45 8.60
C ALA A 357 27.88 -0.52 7.40
N THR A 358 26.86 0.33 7.48
CA THR A 358 26.55 1.33 6.46
C THR A 358 27.69 2.35 6.32
N PHE A 359 28.20 2.86 7.43
CA PHE A 359 29.31 3.80 7.45
C PHE A 359 30.57 3.23 6.80
N PHE A 360 30.93 1.98 7.08
CA PHE A 360 32.06 1.32 6.43
C PHE A 360 31.83 1.02 4.95
N ALA A 361 30.59 0.67 4.55
CA ALA A 361 30.25 0.45 3.14
C ALA A 361 30.35 1.75 2.32
N GLU A 362 29.87 2.87 2.85
CA GLU A 362 29.99 4.19 2.22
C GLU A 362 31.44 4.64 2.08
N ARG A 363 32.27 4.43 3.10
CA ARG A 363 33.71 4.72 3.01
C ARG A 363 34.43 3.86 1.97
N ARG A 364 34.13 2.56 1.89
CA ARG A 364 34.69 1.71 0.82
C ARG A 364 34.32 2.18 -0.58
N ALA A 365 33.08 2.62 -0.79
CA ALA A 365 32.63 3.17 -2.06
C ALA A 365 33.33 4.49 -2.45
N VAL A 366 33.79 5.27 -1.47
CA VAL A 366 34.55 6.51 -1.71
C VAL A 366 36.03 6.21 -2.05
N PHE A 367 36.61 5.14 -1.50
CA PHE A 367 38.01 4.75 -1.78
C PHE A 367 38.18 3.88 -3.02
N SER A 368 37.07 3.42 -3.65
CA SER A 368 37.08 2.62 -4.88
C SER A 368 36.74 3.43 -6.16
N ARG A 369 36.67 4.73 -6.03
CA ARG A 369 36.62 5.73 -7.12
C ARG A 369 37.91 6.50 -7.20
#